data_8e7a2bc920d3b682b6cb755ef06d96ae
#
_entry.id   8e7a2bc920d3b682b6cb755ef06d96ae
#
_cell.length_a   1.000
_cell.length_b   1.000
_cell.length_c   1.000
_cell.angle_alpha   90.00
_cell.angle_beta   90.00
_cell.angle_gamma   90.00
#
_symmetry.space_group_name_H-M   'P 1'
#
loop_
_entity.id
_entity.type
_entity.pdbx_description
1 polymer ?
#
loop_
_entity_poly.entity_id
_entity_poly.type
_entity_poly.pdbx_seq_one_letter_code
_entity_poly.pdbx_strand_id
1 'polypeptide(L)'
;MDLTAVVLWQSLRLREKPTMGRALCFALAAGFCTNTRIIGGAVSVLCGGMALLSLIVEKRFFRRTWRAVLVAALGALGCYVLLTPALLRDPAGYLTYVLRNSYSFSRWNGTLLFCGRVIDLSWQRPPFYYLPVMIALTMPLVQMGLILAGGALTLRRCFRQKLEVLRGQESFAAVLSLSCWLLPLLGMMAMRVRVYNGWRHAYFLFFPMMATAGWTLNRIRLRLVAKKLPRRLGAGALAALLAVQGTGLALNHPFQFAYYQPLVSRDGLEQRHELDYWNVGIQAALEWLEENAPAGQPIRVTWTDRRTRSGVLSNLALWPGERRARFVTMEPDSEEGASAYRILNTSYAVLAGEPLPAENEILYRAESYGSAVCFICVPKEAVQP
;
A
#
# COMPACT_ATOMS: atom_id res chain seq x y z
N MET A 1 -4.85 3.67 7.34
CA MET A 1 -5.86 3.71 6.24
C MET A 1 -7.23 4.08 6.77
N ASP A 2 -7.67 3.46 7.84
CA ASP A 2 -9.05 3.58 8.36
C ASP A 2 -9.41 5.01 8.79
N LEU A 3 -8.46 5.74 9.38
CA LEU A 3 -8.68 7.13 9.77
C LEU A 3 -8.89 8.07 8.56
N THR A 4 -8.28 7.80 7.41
CA THR A 4 -8.56 8.57 6.17
C THR A 4 -10.02 8.40 5.73
N ALA A 5 -10.56 7.19 5.85
CA ALA A 5 -11.97 6.91 5.58
C ALA A 5 -12.88 7.70 6.52
N VAL A 6 -12.54 7.71 7.82
CA VAL A 6 -13.30 8.44 8.83
C VAL A 6 -13.29 9.94 8.57
N VAL A 7 -12.12 10.52 8.26
CA VAL A 7 -11.99 11.95 7.92
C VAL A 7 -12.84 12.31 6.70
N LEU A 8 -12.76 11.51 5.63
CA LEU A 8 -13.55 11.73 4.43
C LEU A 8 -15.06 11.66 4.72
N TRP A 9 -15.50 10.66 5.48
CA TRP A 9 -16.89 10.49 5.88
C TRP A 9 -17.38 11.64 6.78
N GLN A 10 -16.59 12.06 7.78
CA GLN A 10 -16.93 13.19 8.65
C GLN A 10 -16.99 14.51 7.88
N SER A 11 -16.14 14.70 6.84
CA SER A 11 -16.19 15.84 5.95
C SER A 11 -17.53 15.91 5.20
N LEU A 12 -18.02 14.77 4.68
CA LEU A 12 -19.32 14.68 4.01
C LEU A 12 -20.46 15.04 4.99
N ARG A 13 -20.40 14.54 6.22
CA ARG A 13 -21.40 14.83 7.25
C ARG A 13 -21.38 16.29 7.72
N LEU A 14 -20.18 16.85 7.90
CA LEU A 14 -20.01 18.25 8.28
C LEU A 14 -20.58 19.20 7.21
N ARG A 15 -20.27 18.92 5.93
CA ARG A 15 -20.82 19.69 4.81
C ARG A 15 -22.36 19.59 4.75
N GLU A 16 -22.93 18.41 4.94
CA GLU A 16 -24.38 18.18 4.87
C GLU A 16 -25.13 19.02 5.92
N LYS A 17 -24.72 18.92 7.18
CA LYS A 17 -25.29 19.66 8.32
C LYS A 17 -24.15 20.16 9.22
N PRO A 18 -23.67 21.38 9.04
CA PRO A 18 -22.55 21.94 9.81
C PRO A 18 -22.98 22.33 11.23
N THR A 19 -23.10 21.31 12.09
CA THR A 19 -23.38 21.47 13.53
C THR A 19 -22.11 21.38 14.35
N MET A 20 -22.13 21.90 15.58
CA MET A 20 -20.98 21.83 16.50
C MET A 20 -20.54 20.38 16.78
N GLY A 21 -21.50 19.46 16.99
CA GLY A 21 -21.17 18.05 17.22
C GLY A 21 -20.46 17.41 16.02
N ARG A 22 -20.91 17.68 14.78
CA ARG A 22 -20.23 17.19 13.56
C ARG A 22 -18.87 17.85 13.35
N ALA A 23 -18.72 19.12 13.72
CA ALA A 23 -17.45 19.82 13.71
C ALA A 23 -16.43 19.17 14.67
N LEU A 24 -16.84 18.84 15.88
CA LEU A 24 -16.01 18.12 16.85
C LEU A 24 -15.65 16.70 16.37
N CYS A 25 -16.61 15.96 15.80
CA CYS A 25 -16.31 14.64 15.22
C CYS A 25 -15.28 14.71 14.09
N PHE A 26 -15.39 15.71 13.19
CA PHE A 26 -14.40 15.95 12.15
C PHE A 26 -13.05 16.34 12.78
N ALA A 27 -13.04 17.23 13.76
CA ALA A 27 -11.84 17.70 14.46
C ALA A 27 -11.05 16.54 15.07
N LEU A 28 -11.74 15.67 15.82
CA LEU A 28 -11.13 14.49 16.43
C LEU A 28 -10.57 13.54 15.35
N ALA A 29 -11.37 13.21 14.32
CA ALA A 29 -10.93 12.36 13.24
C ALA A 29 -9.68 12.90 12.53
N ALA A 30 -9.67 14.21 12.23
CA ALA A 30 -8.56 14.91 11.58
C ALA A 30 -7.30 14.95 12.47
N GLY A 31 -7.46 15.26 13.77
CA GLY A 31 -6.36 15.30 14.73
C GLY A 31 -5.71 13.93 14.90
N PHE A 32 -6.50 12.87 15.12
CA PHE A 32 -5.99 11.50 15.18
C PHE A 32 -5.33 11.04 13.88
N CYS A 33 -5.95 11.35 12.73
CA CYS A 33 -5.38 11.00 11.42
C CYS A 33 -4.03 11.67 11.20
N THR A 34 -3.89 12.95 11.56
CA THR A 34 -2.64 13.71 11.46
C THR A 34 -1.57 13.17 12.40
N ASN A 35 -1.96 12.81 13.63
CA ASN A 35 -1.04 12.26 14.63
C ASN A 35 -0.49 10.88 14.22
N THR A 36 -1.32 10.03 13.61
CA THR A 36 -0.90 8.71 13.15
C THR A 36 0.17 8.79 12.06
N ARG A 37 -0.02 9.69 11.10
CA ARG A 37 0.94 10.01 10.03
C ARG A 37 0.70 11.44 9.55
N ILE A 38 1.76 12.20 9.40
CA ILE A 38 1.69 13.61 8.97
C ILE A 38 0.94 13.83 7.65
N ILE A 39 0.98 12.85 6.74
CA ILE A 39 0.20 12.88 5.49
C ILE A 39 -1.31 12.90 5.74
N GLY A 40 -1.75 12.35 6.89
CA GLY A 40 -3.14 12.45 7.34
C GLY A 40 -3.58 13.90 7.56
N GLY A 41 -2.66 14.79 7.93
CA GLY A 41 -2.91 16.23 8.01
C GLY A 41 -3.22 16.85 6.66
N ALA A 42 -2.44 16.50 5.61
CA ALA A 42 -2.70 16.96 4.25
C ALA A 42 -4.08 16.50 3.75
N VAL A 43 -4.44 15.23 3.99
CA VAL A 43 -5.77 14.70 3.65
C VAL A 43 -6.86 15.42 4.44
N SER A 44 -6.65 15.68 5.73
CA SER A 44 -7.61 16.36 6.60
C SER A 44 -7.84 17.81 6.15
N VAL A 45 -6.78 18.53 5.80
CA VAL A 45 -6.86 19.90 5.23
C VAL A 45 -7.59 19.88 3.89
N LEU A 46 -7.31 18.92 3.03
CA LEU A 46 -8.01 18.78 1.75
C LEU A 46 -9.50 18.49 1.96
N CYS A 47 -9.86 17.56 2.84
CA CYS A 47 -11.25 17.22 3.15
C CYS A 47 -12.00 18.41 3.78
N GLY A 48 -11.42 19.08 4.76
CA GLY A 48 -12.00 20.24 5.41
C GLY A 48 -12.10 21.45 4.48
N GLY A 49 -11.05 21.72 3.69
CA GLY A 49 -11.03 22.77 2.68
C GLY A 49 -12.06 22.59 1.58
N MET A 50 -12.24 21.36 1.08
CA MET A 50 -13.28 21.04 0.10
C MET A 50 -14.69 21.19 0.67
N ALA A 51 -14.91 20.79 1.93
CA ALA A 51 -16.19 21.02 2.60
C ALA A 51 -16.49 22.50 2.78
N LEU A 52 -15.48 23.29 3.20
CA LEU A 52 -15.58 24.74 3.31
C LEU A 52 -15.90 25.39 1.94
N LEU A 53 -15.15 25.02 0.89
CA LEU A 53 -15.38 25.51 -0.45
C LEU A 53 -16.81 25.24 -0.93
N SER A 54 -17.33 24.03 -0.70
CA SER A 54 -18.71 23.68 -1.02
C SER A 54 -19.71 24.57 -0.26
N LEU A 55 -19.50 24.79 1.04
CA LEU A 55 -20.36 25.67 1.84
C LEU A 55 -20.35 27.13 1.37
N ILE A 56 -19.20 27.61 0.88
CA ILE A 56 -19.07 28.96 0.27
C ILE A 56 -19.85 29.02 -1.05
N VAL A 57 -19.67 28.03 -1.93
CA VAL A 57 -20.39 27.96 -3.23
C VAL A 57 -21.89 27.86 -3.04
N GLU A 58 -22.36 27.15 -2.00
CA GLU A 58 -23.77 27.09 -1.62
C GLU A 58 -24.28 28.36 -0.91
N LYS A 59 -23.43 29.36 -0.64
CA LYS A 59 -23.72 30.57 0.14
C LYS A 59 -24.22 30.29 1.56
N ARG A 60 -23.87 29.12 2.12
CA ARG A 60 -24.28 28.68 3.47
C ARG A 60 -23.29 29.11 4.55
N PHE A 61 -22.04 29.41 4.19
CA PHE A 61 -20.94 29.68 5.13
C PHE A 61 -21.24 30.92 6.01
N PHE A 62 -21.59 32.06 5.40
CA PHE A 62 -21.70 33.35 6.09
C PHE A 62 -22.92 33.48 7.00
N ARG A 63 -23.95 32.64 6.86
CA ARG A 63 -25.20 32.80 7.62
C ARG A 63 -25.17 32.16 9.01
N ARG A 64 -24.66 30.93 9.18
CA ARG A 64 -24.69 30.19 10.47
C ARG A 64 -23.55 29.17 10.64
N THR A 65 -22.72 28.94 9.62
CA THR A 65 -21.83 27.75 9.61
C THR A 65 -20.37 28.08 9.90
N TRP A 66 -19.96 29.33 9.86
CA TRP A 66 -18.58 29.73 10.13
C TRP A 66 -18.06 29.26 11.50
N ARG A 67 -18.93 29.29 12.54
CA ARG A 67 -18.58 28.80 13.89
C ARG A 67 -18.23 27.31 13.88
N ALA A 68 -19.03 26.48 13.20
CA ALA A 68 -18.78 25.05 13.09
C ALA A 68 -17.48 24.77 12.33
N VAL A 69 -17.20 25.53 11.26
CA VAL A 69 -15.95 25.40 10.50
C VAL A 69 -14.75 25.81 11.36
N LEU A 70 -14.88 26.90 12.13
CA LEU A 70 -13.83 27.33 13.06
C LEU A 70 -13.57 26.28 14.15
N VAL A 71 -14.62 25.71 14.74
CA VAL A 71 -14.50 24.62 15.72
C VAL A 71 -13.85 23.39 15.10
N ALA A 72 -14.20 23.04 13.86
CA ALA A 72 -13.57 21.94 13.14
C ALA A 72 -12.06 22.18 12.95
N ALA A 73 -11.67 23.36 12.52
CA ALA A 73 -10.27 23.70 12.24
C ALA A 73 -9.44 23.81 13.54
N LEU A 74 -9.90 24.61 14.50
CA LEU A 74 -9.20 24.82 15.78
C LEU A 74 -9.21 23.54 16.63
N GLY A 75 -10.31 22.79 16.62
CA GLY A 75 -10.40 21.51 17.31
C GLY A 75 -9.47 20.46 16.71
N ALA A 76 -9.33 20.39 15.39
CA ALA A 76 -8.37 19.49 14.74
C ALA A 76 -6.92 19.84 15.11
N LEU A 77 -6.58 21.13 15.07
CA LEU A 77 -5.26 21.62 15.49
C LEU A 77 -5.02 21.33 16.98
N GLY A 78 -5.97 21.66 17.84
CA GLY A 78 -5.87 21.41 19.29
C GLY A 78 -5.73 19.91 19.61
N CYS A 79 -6.52 19.06 18.95
CA CYS A 79 -6.41 17.60 19.08
C CYS A 79 -5.02 17.12 18.65
N TYR A 80 -4.51 17.59 17.51
CA TYR A 80 -3.16 17.25 17.03
C TYR A 80 -2.07 17.68 18.02
N VAL A 81 -2.14 18.92 18.52
CA VAL A 81 -1.18 19.47 19.50
C VAL A 81 -1.17 18.65 20.78
N LEU A 82 -2.37 18.35 21.33
CA LEU A 82 -2.51 17.56 22.56
C LEU A 82 -1.96 16.13 22.40
N LEU A 83 -2.12 15.53 21.24
CA LEU A 83 -1.64 14.17 20.94
C LEU A 83 -0.16 14.14 20.54
N THR A 84 0.52 15.29 20.43
CA THR A 84 1.91 15.39 19.98
C THR A 84 2.78 16.09 21.05
N PRO A 85 3.18 15.38 22.13
CA PRO A 85 3.96 16.00 23.20
C PRO A 85 5.27 16.66 22.74
N ALA A 86 5.89 16.12 21.67
CA ALA A 86 7.11 16.70 21.09
C ALA A 86 6.87 18.13 20.55
N LEU A 87 5.68 18.41 19.99
CA LEU A 87 5.29 19.74 19.54
C LEU A 87 5.14 20.72 20.70
N LEU A 88 4.67 20.25 21.85
CA LEU A 88 4.53 21.08 23.06
C LEU A 88 5.89 21.40 23.69
N ARG A 89 6.85 20.47 23.62
CA ARG A 89 8.18 20.62 24.21
C ARG A 89 9.10 21.51 23.36
N ASP A 90 9.12 21.33 22.06
CA ASP A 90 9.94 22.09 21.10
C ASP A 90 9.18 22.28 19.78
N PRO A 91 8.31 23.31 19.68
CA PRO A 91 7.51 23.56 18.48
C PRO A 91 8.35 23.79 17.22
N ALA A 92 9.42 24.57 17.32
CA ALA A 92 10.25 24.95 16.16
C ALA A 92 11.06 23.75 15.64
N GLY A 93 11.73 23.03 16.55
CA GLY A 93 12.48 21.83 16.20
C GLY A 93 11.58 20.74 15.64
N TYR A 94 10.40 20.52 16.24
CA TYR A 94 9.45 19.54 15.75
C TYR A 94 8.92 19.89 14.35
N LEU A 95 8.49 21.13 14.09
CA LEU A 95 8.01 21.54 12.78
C LEU A 95 9.10 21.46 11.72
N THR A 96 10.32 21.89 12.05
CA THR A 96 11.49 21.76 11.16
C THR A 96 11.75 20.28 10.83
N TYR A 97 11.73 19.41 11.85
CA TYR A 97 11.88 17.96 11.67
C TYR A 97 10.79 17.38 10.75
N VAL A 98 9.54 17.73 10.98
CA VAL A 98 8.40 17.25 10.17
C VAL A 98 8.52 17.70 8.71
N LEU A 99 8.78 19.00 8.48
CA LEU A 99 8.95 19.55 7.14
C LEU A 99 10.11 18.88 6.40
N ARG A 100 11.26 18.77 7.05
CA ARG A 100 12.46 18.15 6.49
C ARG A 100 12.22 16.67 6.12
N ASN A 101 11.58 15.91 7.00
CA ASN A 101 11.29 14.50 6.73
C ASN A 101 10.15 14.31 5.71
N SER A 102 9.21 15.23 5.61
CA SER A 102 8.14 15.17 4.59
C SER A 102 8.68 15.43 3.18
N TYR A 103 9.67 16.33 3.07
CA TYR A 103 10.30 16.67 1.78
C TYR A 103 11.40 15.66 1.38
N SER A 104 12.17 15.21 2.34
CA SER A 104 13.29 14.29 2.14
C SER A 104 13.18 13.16 3.14
N PHE A 105 12.51 12.06 2.78
CA PHE A 105 12.47 10.86 3.62
C PHE A 105 13.87 10.22 3.66
N SER A 106 14.78 10.87 4.43
CA SER A 106 16.20 10.54 4.48
C SER A 106 16.54 9.33 5.37
N ARG A 107 15.57 8.79 6.09
CA ARG A 107 15.79 7.68 7.03
C ARG A 107 15.90 6.31 6.36
N TRP A 108 15.51 6.18 5.11
CA TRP A 108 15.61 4.95 4.37
C TRP A 108 16.42 5.15 3.09
N ASN A 109 17.61 4.59 3.10
CA ASN A 109 18.60 4.68 2.01
C ASN A 109 18.79 3.29 1.36
N GLY A 110 17.70 2.58 1.14
CA GLY A 110 17.75 1.26 0.52
C GLY A 110 17.64 1.30 -1.00
N THR A 111 17.71 0.13 -1.58
CA THR A 111 17.54 -0.11 -3.01
C THR A 111 16.09 -0.44 -3.34
N LEU A 112 15.67 -0.18 -4.56
CA LEU A 112 14.35 -0.40 -5.12
C LEU A 112 14.50 -1.12 -6.45
N LEU A 113 13.77 -2.23 -6.67
CA LEU A 113 13.70 -2.91 -7.95
C LEU A 113 12.46 -2.45 -8.72
N PHE A 114 12.66 -1.82 -9.85
CA PHE A 114 11.56 -1.30 -10.66
C PHE A 114 11.83 -1.45 -12.16
N CYS A 115 10.98 -2.18 -12.86
CA CYS A 115 11.09 -2.47 -14.29
C CYS A 115 12.48 -3.00 -14.68
N GLY A 116 13.04 -3.92 -13.89
CA GLY A 116 14.35 -4.52 -14.11
C GLY A 116 15.55 -3.64 -13.79
N ARG A 117 15.31 -2.48 -13.16
CA ARG A 117 16.38 -1.57 -12.73
C ARG A 117 16.46 -1.50 -11.21
N VAL A 118 17.67 -1.66 -10.69
CA VAL A 118 17.96 -1.40 -9.28
C VAL A 118 18.24 0.10 -9.12
N ILE A 119 17.44 0.76 -8.30
CA ILE A 119 17.52 2.19 -8.01
C ILE A 119 17.98 2.36 -6.57
N ASP A 120 19.16 2.93 -6.38
CA ASP A 120 19.68 3.25 -5.04
C ASP A 120 19.10 4.59 -4.56
N LEU A 121 18.20 4.52 -3.58
CA LEU A 121 17.52 5.70 -3.04
C LEU A 121 18.40 6.54 -2.07
N SER A 122 19.64 6.14 -1.80
CA SER A 122 20.57 6.98 -1.02
C SER A 122 20.93 8.27 -1.77
N TRP A 123 21.09 8.18 -3.10
CA TRP A 123 21.48 9.29 -3.98
C TRP A 123 20.55 9.50 -5.18
N GLN A 124 19.70 8.52 -5.54
CA GLN A 124 18.72 8.63 -6.61
C GLN A 124 17.31 8.92 -6.06
N ARG A 125 16.40 9.33 -6.93
CA ARG A 125 14.96 9.40 -6.67
C ARG A 125 14.24 8.46 -7.64
N PRO A 126 13.11 7.84 -7.22
CA PRO A 126 12.32 7.02 -8.13
C PRO A 126 11.84 7.88 -9.30
N PRO A 127 11.58 7.28 -10.48
CA PRO A 127 10.98 8.00 -11.60
C PRO A 127 9.61 8.57 -11.17
N PHE A 128 9.22 9.72 -11.74
CA PHE A 128 7.96 10.36 -11.37
C PHE A 128 6.73 9.46 -11.59
N TYR A 129 6.82 8.53 -12.53
CA TYR A 129 5.77 7.56 -12.86
C TYR A 129 5.80 6.28 -12.02
N TYR A 130 6.70 6.15 -11.05
CA TYR A 130 6.83 4.94 -10.23
C TYR A 130 5.49 4.57 -9.55
N LEU A 131 4.90 5.51 -8.81
CA LEU A 131 3.67 5.26 -8.06
C LEU A 131 2.49 4.87 -8.96
N PRO A 132 2.13 5.61 -10.02
CA PRO A 132 1.02 5.22 -10.87
C PRO A 132 1.25 3.88 -11.58
N VAL A 133 2.49 3.56 -11.96
CA VAL A 133 2.81 2.26 -12.56
C VAL A 133 2.64 1.15 -11.51
N MET A 134 3.20 1.29 -10.30
CA MET A 134 3.04 0.27 -9.25
C MET A 134 1.56 0.07 -8.86
N ILE A 135 0.78 1.14 -8.77
CA ILE A 135 -0.67 1.06 -8.56
C ILE A 135 -1.33 0.29 -9.70
N ALA A 136 -0.99 0.61 -10.95
CA ALA A 136 -1.54 -0.06 -12.12
C ALA A 136 -1.17 -1.54 -12.20
N LEU A 137 0.05 -1.93 -11.80
CA LEU A 137 0.52 -3.32 -11.83
C LEU A 137 -0.08 -4.19 -10.72
N THR A 138 -0.40 -3.58 -9.55
CA THR A 138 -0.81 -4.33 -8.34
C THR A 138 -2.26 -4.11 -7.92
N MET A 139 -3.00 -3.23 -8.59
CA MET A 139 -4.44 -3.04 -8.37
C MET A 139 -5.22 -4.04 -9.24
N PRO A 140 -6.22 -4.78 -8.69
CA PRO A 140 -7.04 -5.66 -9.51
C PRO A 140 -7.78 -4.89 -10.62
N LEU A 141 -7.87 -5.50 -11.81
CA LEU A 141 -8.36 -4.85 -13.05
C LEU A 141 -9.73 -4.20 -12.92
N VAL A 142 -10.65 -4.87 -12.20
CA VAL A 142 -12.02 -4.38 -12.03
C VAL A 142 -12.05 -3.10 -11.22
N GLN A 143 -11.31 -3.06 -10.11
CA GLN A 143 -11.19 -1.87 -9.26
C GLN A 143 -10.53 -0.74 -10.05
N MET A 144 -9.45 -1.03 -10.77
CA MET A 144 -8.77 -0.06 -11.63
C MET A 144 -9.72 0.52 -12.67
N GLY A 145 -10.47 -0.33 -13.39
CA GLY A 145 -11.44 0.12 -14.38
C GLY A 145 -12.52 1.03 -13.79
N LEU A 146 -13.05 0.67 -12.60
CA LEU A 146 -14.05 1.48 -11.90
C LEU A 146 -13.47 2.82 -11.42
N ILE A 147 -12.22 2.85 -10.92
CA ILE A 147 -11.54 4.06 -10.48
C ILE A 147 -11.32 5.00 -11.66
N LEU A 148 -10.78 4.49 -12.76
CA LEU A 148 -10.50 5.28 -13.96
C LEU A 148 -11.79 5.83 -14.58
N ALA A 149 -12.82 4.99 -14.72
CA ALA A 149 -14.13 5.42 -15.24
C ALA A 149 -14.77 6.48 -14.33
N GLY A 150 -14.72 6.27 -13.00
CA GLY A 150 -15.23 7.23 -12.02
C GLY A 150 -14.48 8.55 -12.02
N GLY A 151 -13.17 8.47 -12.08
CA GLY A 151 -12.30 9.65 -12.19
C GLY A 151 -12.61 10.46 -13.45
N ALA A 152 -12.67 9.80 -14.62
CA ALA A 152 -12.97 10.44 -15.90
C ALA A 152 -14.38 11.10 -15.90
N LEU A 153 -15.39 10.39 -15.37
CA LEU A 153 -16.75 10.92 -15.26
C LEU A 153 -16.80 12.14 -14.31
N THR A 154 -16.07 12.10 -13.21
CA THR A 154 -16.02 13.20 -12.24
C THR A 154 -15.29 14.41 -12.85
N LEU A 155 -14.13 14.20 -13.47
CA LEU A 155 -13.40 15.27 -14.17
C LEU A 155 -14.25 15.92 -15.25
N ARG A 156 -14.93 15.12 -16.10
CA ARG A 156 -15.85 15.67 -17.12
C ARG A 156 -16.94 16.55 -16.51
N ARG A 157 -17.47 16.17 -15.32
CA ARG A 157 -18.45 17.00 -14.60
C ARG A 157 -17.81 18.29 -14.09
N CYS A 158 -16.60 18.22 -13.50
CA CYS A 158 -15.88 19.41 -13.05
C CYS A 158 -15.66 20.42 -14.20
N PHE A 159 -15.22 19.96 -15.37
CA PHE A 159 -15.02 20.82 -16.53
C PHE A 159 -16.31 21.46 -17.03
N ARG A 160 -17.44 20.72 -17.00
CA ARG A 160 -18.73 21.23 -17.47
C ARG A 160 -19.44 22.15 -16.49
N GLN A 161 -19.43 21.77 -15.21
CA GLN A 161 -20.20 22.45 -14.16
C GLN A 161 -19.35 23.42 -13.33
N LYS A 162 -18.01 23.39 -13.50
CA LYS A 162 -17.06 24.19 -12.72
C LYS A 162 -17.34 24.03 -11.21
N LEU A 163 -17.42 25.13 -10.46
CA LEU A 163 -17.68 25.10 -9.02
C LEU A 163 -19.10 24.63 -8.65
N GLU A 164 -20.07 24.70 -9.58
CA GLU A 164 -21.43 24.24 -9.34
C GLU A 164 -21.51 22.73 -9.04
N VAL A 165 -20.52 21.95 -9.49
CA VAL A 165 -20.42 20.52 -9.18
C VAL A 165 -20.38 20.25 -7.66
N LEU A 166 -19.95 21.23 -6.86
CA LEU A 166 -19.82 21.11 -5.40
C LEU A 166 -21.15 21.29 -4.66
N ARG A 167 -22.23 21.71 -5.31
CA ARG A 167 -23.53 21.93 -4.65
C ARG A 167 -24.28 20.66 -4.33
N GLY A 168 -24.26 19.66 -5.20
CA GLY A 168 -24.97 18.40 -5.00
C GLY A 168 -24.19 17.44 -4.08
N GLN A 169 -24.87 16.78 -3.15
CA GLN A 169 -24.22 15.83 -2.20
C GLN A 169 -23.46 14.71 -2.92
N GLU A 170 -24.09 14.09 -3.93
CA GLU A 170 -23.49 13.02 -4.71
C GLU A 170 -22.28 13.51 -5.52
N SER A 171 -22.41 14.67 -6.17
CA SER A 171 -21.35 15.26 -6.98
C SER A 171 -20.18 15.68 -6.09
N PHE A 172 -20.46 16.30 -4.95
CA PHE A 172 -19.45 16.66 -3.97
C PHE A 172 -18.69 15.43 -3.48
N ALA A 173 -19.39 14.36 -3.11
CA ALA A 173 -18.74 13.12 -2.66
C ALA A 173 -17.80 12.54 -3.73
N ALA A 174 -18.21 12.56 -5.00
CA ALA A 174 -17.37 12.10 -6.10
C ALA A 174 -16.12 12.99 -6.28
N VAL A 175 -16.29 14.31 -6.25
CA VAL A 175 -15.17 15.26 -6.37
C VAL A 175 -14.23 15.16 -5.18
N LEU A 176 -14.77 15.06 -3.95
CA LEU A 176 -13.97 14.90 -2.75
C LEU A 176 -13.15 13.60 -2.81
N SER A 177 -13.76 12.48 -3.15
CA SER A 177 -13.06 11.20 -3.28
C SER A 177 -11.95 11.29 -4.34
N LEU A 178 -12.25 11.84 -5.52
CA LEU A 178 -11.27 12.04 -6.58
C LEU A 178 -10.10 12.92 -6.11
N SER A 179 -10.39 14.05 -5.49
CA SER A 179 -9.36 14.99 -5.00
C SER A 179 -8.46 14.36 -3.95
N CYS A 180 -9.01 13.53 -3.05
CA CYS A 180 -8.27 12.88 -1.97
C CYS A 180 -7.29 11.81 -2.44
N TRP A 181 -7.41 11.27 -3.66
CA TRP A 181 -6.38 10.38 -4.19
C TRP A 181 -5.58 11.01 -5.33
N LEU A 182 -6.22 11.77 -6.22
CA LEU A 182 -5.54 12.30 -7.40
C LEU A 182 -4.55 13.42 -7.05
N LEU A 183 -4.94 14.40 -6.23
CA LEU A 183 -4.07 15.51 -5.88
C LEU A 183 -2.83 15.07 -5.08
N PRO A 184 -2.95 14.25 -4.02
CA PRO A 184 -1.77 13.73 -3.34
C PRO A 184 -0.90 12.85 -4.25
N LEU A 185 -1.48 12.02 -5.12
CA LEU A 185 -0.72 11.22 -6.08
C LEU A 185 0.11 12.13 -7.01
N LEU A 186 -0.51 13.14 -7.61
CA LEU A 186 0.18 14.11 -8.46
C LEU A 186 1.28 14.88 -7.70
N GLY A 187 1.01 15.25 -6.45
CA GLY A 187 2.01 15.88 -5.58
C GLY A 187 3.21 14.96 -5.31
N MET A 188 2.97 13.68 -4.99
CA MET A 188 4.03 12.70 -4.77
C MET A 188 4.84 12.44 -6.05
N MET A 189 4.18 12.40 -7.22
CA MET A 189 4.85 12.29 -8.53
C MET A 189 5.73 13.51 -8.81
N ALA A 190 5.21 14.72 -8.63
CA ALA A 190 5.94 15.96 -8.89
C ALA A 190 7.18 16.09 -7.98
N MET A 191 7.03 15.74 -6.70
CA MET A 191 8.13 15.77 -5.74
C MET A 191 9.07 14.57 -5.85
N ARG A 192 8.72 13.55 -6.65
CA ARG A 192 9.47 12.29 -6.77
C ARG A 192 9.79 11.71 -5.39
N VAL A 193 8.76 11.58 -4.56
CA VAL A 193 8.90 11.16 -3.17
C VAL A 193 9.58 9.80 -3.08
N ARG A 194 10.56 9.65 -2.20
CA ARG A 194 11.21 8.37 -1.93
C ARG A 194 10.23 7.42 -1.27
N VAL A 195 9.86 6.39 -1.98
CA VAL A 195 9.00 5.29 -1.53
C VAL A 195 9.69 3.98 -1.85
N TYR A 196 9.36 2.93 -1.14
CA TYR A 196 9.95 1.61 -1.31
C TYR A 196 8.89 0.53 -1.08
N ASN A 197 9.19 -0.67 -1.56
CA ASN A 197 8.34 -1.84 -1.45
C ASN A 197 6.94 -1.56 -2.03
N GLY A 198 6.89 -1.26 -3.32
CA GLY A 198 5.67 -0.90 -4.01
C GLY A 198 5.13 0.47 -3.57
N TRP A 199 3.82 0.57 -3.42
CA TRP A 199 3.15 1.82 -3.05
C TRP A 199 2.56 1.82 -1.63
N ARG A 200 3.05 0.94 -0.73
CA ARG A 200 2.55 0.81 0.65
C ARG A 200 2.55 2.12 1.44
N HIS A 201 3.51 3.03 1.17
CA HIS A 201 3.56 4.35 1.78
C HIS A 201 2.44 5.27 1.31
N ALA A 202 1.85 4.98 0.14
CA ALA A 202 0.74 5.69 -0.46
C ALA A 202 -0.62 5.01 -0.23
N TYR A 203 -0.73 4.01 0.64
CA TYR A 203 -1.99 3.31 0.91
C TYR A 203 -3.11 4.18 1.48
N PHE A 204 -2.79 5.37 1.96
CA PHE A 204 -3.82 6.36 2.32
C PHE A 204 -4.65 6.80 1.10
N LEU A 205 -4.15 6.60 -0.14
CA LEU A 205 -4.88 6.83 -1.39
C LEU A 205 -5.92 5.73 -1.66
N PHE A 206 -5.71 4.52 -1.11
CA PHE A 206 -6.52 3.34 -1.43
C PHE A 206 -8.00 3.55 -1.11
N PHE A 207 -8.31 4.06 0.10
CA PHE A 207 -9.70 4.26 0.49
C PHE A 207 -10.43 5.29 -0.40
N PRO A 208 -9.91 6.48 -0.68
CA PRO A 208 -10.52 7.41 -1.64
C PRO A 208 -10.67 6.83 -3.05
N MET A 209 -9.72 6.00 -3.50
CA MET A 209 -9.84 5.26 -4.76
C MET A 209 -11.02 4.29 -4.73
N MET A 210 -11.16 3.50 -3.65
CA MET A 210 -12.29 2.59 -3.47
C MET A 210 -13.62 3.33 -3.36
N ALA A 211 -13.66 4.50 -2.72
CA ALA A 211 -14.85 5.36 -2.68
C ALA A 211 -15.25 5.83 -4.09
N THR A 212 -14.26 6.18 -4.94
CA THR A 212 -14.49 6.51 -6.36
C THR A 212 -15.03 5.29 -7.13
N ALA A 213 -14.46 4.09 -6.92
CA ALA A 213 -14.94 2.85 -7.53
C ALA A 213 -16.38 2.52 -7.10
N GLY A 214 -16.68 2.63 -5.80
CA GLY A 214 -18.01 2.41 -5.25
C GLY A 214 -19.06 3.38 -5.80
N TRP A 215 -18.70 4.66 -5.94
CA TRP A 215 -19.55 5.65 -6.60
C TRP A 215 -19.82 5.27 -8.06
N THR A 216 -18.81 4.83 -8.79
CA THR A 216 -18.91 4.39 -10.18
C THR A 216 -19.85 3.18 -10.30
N LEU A 217 -19.65 2.19 -9.44
CA LEU A 217 -20.49 0.99 -9.39
C LEU A 217 -21.96 1.34 -9.11
N ASN A 218 -22.20 2.27 -8.17
CA ASN A 218 -23.57 2.74 -7.91
C ASN A 218 -24.18 3.45 -9.14
N ARG A 219 -23.41 4.25 -9.88
CA ARG A 219 -23.85 4.89 -11.13
C ARG A 219 -24.19 3.85 -12.20
N ILE A 220 -23.38 2.81 -12.34
CA ILE A 220 -23.66 1.69 -13.25
C ILE A 220 -24.98 1.00 -12.82
N ARG A 221 -25.12 0.67 -11.53
CA ARG A 221 -26.32 0.08 -10.97
C ARG A 221 -27.58 0.89 -11.29
N LEU A 222 -27.56 2.20 -11.06
CA LEU A 222 -28.69 3.08 -11.34
C LEU A 222 -29.05 3.11 -12.83
N ARG A 223 -28.07 3.07 -13.73
CA ARG A 223 -28.31 2.99 -15.19
C ARG A 223 -28.92 1.66 -15.60
N LEU A 224 -28.46 0.55 -15.01
CA LEU A 224 -29.02 -0.77 -15.28
C LEU A 224 -30.46 -0.87 -14.80
N VAL A 225 -30.78 -0.33 -13.63
CA VAL A 225 -32.16 -0.25 -13.11
C VAL A 225 -33.03 0.60 -14.01
N ALA A 226 -32.56 1.76 -14.49
CA ALA A 226 -33.30 2.62 -15.42
C ALA A 226 -33.56 1.93 -16.77
N LYS A 227 -32.69 1.02 -17.20
CA LYS A 227 -32.89 0.18 -18.41
C LYS A 227 -33.71 -1.09 -18.14
N LYS A 228 -34.34 -1.22 -16.98
CA LYS A 228 -35.14 -2.39 -16.55
C LYS A 228 -34.40 -3.73 -16.62
N LEU A 229 -33.04 -3.71 -16.58
CA LEU A 229 -32.28 -4.96 -16.49
C LEU A 229 -32.54 -5.64 -15.14
N PRO A 230 -32.65 -6.99 -15.13
CA PRO A 230 -32.91 -7.75 -13.91
C PRO A 230 -31.81 -7.49 -12.88
N ARG A 231 -32.17 -7.06 -11.67
CA ARG A 231 -31.24 -6.84 -10.56
C ARG A 231 -30.37 -8.06 -10.28
N ARG A 232 -30.89 -9.27 -10.52
CA ARG A 232 -30.20 -10.55 -10.34
C ARG A 232 -28.97 -10.68 -11.23
N LEU A 233 -28.99 -10.15 -12.46
CA LEU A 233 -27.83 -10.18 -13.36
C LEU A 233 -26.68 -9.30 -12.84
N GLY A 234 -26.99 -8.09 -12.40
CA GLY A 234 -25.97 -7.21 -11.81
C GLY A 234 -25.38 -7.75 -10.50
N ALA A 235 -26.23 -8.31 -9.64
CA ALA A 235 -25.79 -8.94 -8.40
C ALA A 235 -24.95 -10.21 -8.68
N GLY A 236 -25.37 -11.04 -9.64
CA GLY A 236 -24.63 -12.23 -10.05
C GLY A 236 -23.25 -11.90 -10.64
N ALA A 237 -23.18 -10.88 -11.50
CA ALA A 237 -21.90 -10.41 -12.05
C ALA A 237 -20.95 -9.90 -10.93
N LEU A 238 -21.46 -9.12 -9.99
CA LEU A 238 -20.67 -8.66 -8.84
C LEU A 238 -20.19 -9.83 -7.96
N ALA A 239 -21.09 -10.77 -7.67
CA ALA A 239 -20.75 -11.96 -6.88
C ALA A 239 -19.68 -12.81 -7.58
N ALA A 240 -19.78 -13.01 -8.89
CA ALA A 240 -18.78 -13.73 -9.68
C ALA A 240 -17.40 -13.02 -9.65
N LEU A 241 -17.38 -11.69 -9.80
CA LEU A 241 -16.14 -10.90 -9.69
C LEU A 241 -15.50 -11.01 -8.31
N LEU A 242 -16.29 -10.95 -7.24
CA LEU A 242 -15.80 -11.10 -5.87
C LEU A 242 -15.31 -12.54 -5.61
N ALA A 243 -16.00 -13.54 -6.13
CA ALA A 243 -15.61 -14.94 -6.02
C ALA A 243 -14.26 -15.20 -6.70
N VAL A 244 -14.05 -14.70 -7.93
CA VAL A 244 -12.77 -14.82 -8.65
C VAL A 244 -11.61 -14.19 -7.85
N GLN A 245 -11.83 -13.00 -7.29
CA GLN A 245 -10.81 -12.34 -6.48
C GLN A 245 -10.55 -13.07 -5.16
N GLY A 246 -11.62 -13.50 -4.47
CA GLY A 246 -11.53 -14.27 -3.24
C GLY A 246 -10.79 -15.59 -3.43
N THR A 247 -11.09 -16.31 -4.50
CA THR A 247 -10.38 -17.55 -4.87
C THR A 247 -8.90 -17.28 -5.12
N GLY A 248 -8.55 -16.22 -5.87
CA GLY A 248 -7.16 -15.84 -6.11
C GLY A 248 -6.41 -15.54 -4.80
N LEU A 249 -7.04 -14.84 -3.86
CA LEU A 249 -6.45 -14.57 -2.54
C LEU A 249 -6.26 -15.83 -1.71
N ALA A 250 -7.23 -16.76 -1.73
CA ALA A 250 -7.18 -18.00 -0.97
C ALA A 250 -6.09 -18.95 -1.51
N LEU A 251 -6.02 -19.12 -2.84
CA LEU A 251 -5.03 -20.00 -3.48
C LEU A 251 -3.58 -19.52 -3.34
N ASN A 252 -3.38 -18.21 -3.14
CA ASN A 252 -2.05 -17.64 -3.00
C ASN A 252 -1.71 -17.26 -1.54
N HIS A 253 -2.47 -17.79 -0.58
CA HIS A 253 -2.10 -17.64 0.82
C HIS A 253 -0.80 -18.41 1.11
N PRO A 254 0.17 -17.83 1.85
CA PRO A 254 0.16 -16.52 2.53
C PRO A 254 0.75 -15.35 1.70
N PHE A 255 0.93 -15.49 0.40
CA PHE A 255 1.67 -14.55 -0.46
C PHE A 255 0.79 -13.48 -1.14
N GLN A 256 -0.37 -13.11 -0.58
CA GLN A 256 -1.30 -12.15 -1.19
C GLN A 256 -0.66 -10.78 -1.49
N PHE A 257 0.35 -10.38 -0.72
CA PHE A 257 1.08 -9.12 -0.92
C PHE A 257 1.98 -9.13 -2.18
N ALA A 258 2.31 -10.31 -2.71
CA ALA A 258 3.07 -10.46 -3.96
C ALA A 258 2.17 -10.43 -5.22
N TYR A 259 0.92 -9.95 -5.07
CA TYR A 259 -0.03 -9.88 -6.18
C TYR A 259 0.40 -8.86 -7.22
N TYR A 260 0.46 -9.32 -8.46
CA TYR A 260 0.47 -8.51 -9.67
C TYR A 260 -0.73 -8.91 -10.53
N GLN A 261 -1.35 -7.95 -11.23
CA GLN A 261 -2.53 -8.21 -12.02
C GLN A 261 -2.27 -9.21 -13.18
N PRO A 262 -3.28 -9.96 -13.67
CA PRO A 262 -3.08 -11.02 -14.66
C PRO A 262 -2.52 -10.58 -16.01
N LEU A 263 -2.60 -9.29 -16.38
CA LEU A 263 -2.02 -8.76 -17.63
C LEU A 263 -0.50 -8.56 -17.54
N VAL A 264 0.08 -8.66 -16.36
CA VAL A 264 1.53 -8.57 -16.17
C VAL A 264 2.14 -9.92 -16.49
N SER A 265 3.10 -9.97 -17.45
CA SER A 265 3.84 -11.20 -17.74
C SER A 265 4.55 -11.73 -16.49
N ARG A 266 4.45 -13.03 -16.28
CA ARG A 266 5.12 -13.72 -15.17
C ARG A 266 6.58 -14.01 -15.44
N ASP A 267 6.96 -14.11 -16.72
CA ASP A 267 8.33 -14.42 -17.12
C ASP A 267 9.30 -13.36 -16.60
N GLY A 268 10.19 -13.75 -15.69
CA GLY A 268 11.17 -12.86 -15.07
C GLY A 268 10.55 -11.71 -14.27
N LEU A 269 9.35 -11.87 -13.73
CA LEU A 269 8.70 -10.84 -12.91
C LEU A 269 9.52 -10.53 -11.65
N GLU A 270 10.11 -11.56 -11.04
CA GLU A 270 11.00 -11.48 -9.87
C GLU A 270 12.29 -10.70 -10.15
N GLN A 271 12.73 -10.64 -11.42
CA GLN A 271 13.88 -9.84 -11.86
C GLN A 271 13.51 -8.39 -12.19
N ARG A 272 12.22 -8.11 -12.35
CA ARG A 272 11.73 -6.78 -12.74
C ARG A 272 11.14 -5.99 -11.59
N HIS A 273 10.57 -6.69 -10.59
CA HIS A 273 9.83 -6.08 -9.50
C HIS A 273 10.04 -6.84 -8.19
N GLU A 274 9.96 -6.12 -7.07
CA GLU A 274 9.99 -6.73 -5.74
C GLU A 274 8.70 -7.52 -5.49
N LEU A 275 8.81 -8.80 -5.14
CA LEU A 275 7.69 -9.69 -4.83
C LEU A 275 7.56 -9.89 -3.33
N ASP A 276 8.60 -10.42 -2.67
CA ASP A 276 8.58 -10.73 -1.23
C ASP A 276 9.55 -9.86 -0.43
N TYR A 277 9.09 -8.70 -0.01
CA TYR A 277 9.84 -7.81 0.87
C TYR A 277 9.54 -8.03 2.37
N TRP A 278 8.65 -8.99 2.71
CA TRP A 278 8.34 -9.36 4.08
C TRP A 278 9.00 -10.67 4.53
N ASN A 279 9.73 -11.35 3.65
CA ASN A 279 10.37 -12.64 3.90
C ASN A 279 9.38 -13.76 4.27
N VAL A 280 8.15 -13.71 3.76
CA VAL A 280 7.15 -14.79 3.98
C VAL A 280 7.56 -16.04 3.21
N GLY A 281 8.20 -15.91 2.06
CA GLY A 281 8.77 -17.03 1.31
C GLY A 281 9.86 -17.78 2.09
N ILE A 282 10.60 -17.08 2.94
CA ILE A 282 11.61 -17.70 3.82
C ILE A 282 10.93 -18.62 4.87
N GLN A 283 9.79 -18.19 5.43
CA GLN A 283 9.03 -19.04 6.35
C GLN A 283 8.62 -20.34 5.66
N ALA A 284 8.02 -20.24 4.47
CA ALA A 284 7.63 -21.41 3.69
C ALA A 284 8.83 -22.31 3.33
N ALA A 285 9.98 -21.73 3.02
CA ALA A 285 11.21 -22.47 2.77
C ALA A 285 11.70 -23.23 4.01
N LEU A 286 11.68 -22.59 5.18
CA LEU A 286 12.07 -23.23 6.44
C LEU A 286 11.10 -24.36 6.83
N GLU A 287 9.78 -24.16 6.65
CA GLU A 287 8.76 -25.19 6.89
C GLU A 287 8.97 -26.38 5.96
N TRP A 288 9.24 -26.15 4.69
CA TRP A 288 9.54 -27.21 3.73
C TRP A 288 10.80 -28.00 4.11
N LEU A 289 11.88 -27.33 4.56
CA LEU A 289 13.10 -28.00 5.03
C LEU A 289 12.83 -28.86 6.27
N GLU A 290 12.02 -28.38 7.20
CA GLU A 290 11.67 -29.14 8.41
C GLU A 290 10.99 -30.47 8.06
N GLU A 291 10.12 -30.45 7.03
CA GLU A 291 9.36 -31.62 6.59
C GLU A 291 10.17 -32.57 5.69
N ASN A 292 11.09 -32.06 4.87
CA ASN A 292 11.75 -32.82 3.82
C ASN A 292 13.23 -33.13 4.08
N ALA A 293 13.88 -32.46 5.03
CA ALA A 293 15.26 -32.77 5.39
C ALA A 293 15.36 -34.07 6.18
N PRO A 294 16.50 -34.81 6.09
CA PRO A 294 16.69 -36.07 6.76
C PRO A 294 16.37 -36.04 8.26
N ALA A 295 15.56 -36.99 8.72
CA ALA A 295 15.15 -37.07 10.11
C ALA A 295 16.34 -37.29 11.06
N GLY A 296 16.30 -36.70 12.25
CA GLY A 296 17.33 -36.86 13.28
C GLY A 296 18.66 -36.14 13.02
N GLN A 297 18.79 -35.43 11.89
CA GLN A 297 19.98 -34.66 11.60
C GLN A 297 19.71 -33.13 11.74
N PRO A 298 20.72 -32.35 12.14
CA PRO A 298 20.63 -30.89 12.11
C PRO A 298 20.44 -30.39 10.68
N ILE A 299 19.51 -29.46 10.48
CA ILE A 299 19.28 -28.81 9.19
C ILE A 299 20.20 -27.60 9.11
N ARG A 300 21.28 -27.71 8.32
CA ARG A 300 22.20 -26.61 8.10
C ARG A 300 21.64 -25.70 7.03
N VAL A 301 21.49 -24.40 7.34
CA VAL A 301 20.97 -23.40 6.41
C VAL A 301 21.93 -22.21 6.28
N THR A 302 22.05 -21.72 5.07
CA THR A 302 22.79 -20.51 4.73
C THR A 302 21.92 -19.58 3.86
N TRP A 303 22.44 -18.45 3.47
CA TRP A 303 21.73 -17.39 2.73
C TRP A 303 22.59 -16.78 1.64
N THR A 304 21.98 -16.06 0.70
CA THR A 304 22.68 -15.38 -0.39
C THR A 304 23.09 -13.97 -0.01
N ASP A 305 22.27 -13.25 0.76
CA ASP A 305 22.47 -11.84 1.06
C ASP A 305 22.09 -11.50 2.51
N ARG A 306 22.51 -10.31 2.97
CA ARG A 306 22.31 -9.85 4.35
C ARG A 306 20.82 -9.73 4.74
N ARG A 307 19.92 -9.41 3.80
CA ARG A 307 18.48 -9.24 4.08
C ARG A 307 17.80 -10.60 4.20
N THR A 308 18.17 -11.54 3.34
CA THR A 308 17.75 -12.95 3.45
C THR A 308 18.25 -13.54 4.78
N ARG A 309 19.50 -13.27 5.19
CA ARG A 309 20.01 -13.62 6.54
C ARG A 309 19.09 -13.12 7.65
N SER A 310 18.77 -11.83 7.62
CA SER A 310 17.88 -11.24 8.63
C SER A 310 16.51 -11.91 8.64
N GLY A 311 15.98 -12.25 7.46
CA GLY A 311 14.72 -12.97 7.31
C GLY A 311 14.77 -14.37 7.92
N VAL A 312 15.82 -15.16 7.63
CA VAL A 312 16.02 -16.50 8.20
C VAL A 312 16.06 -16.43 9.72
N LEU A 313 16.94 -15.58 10.27
CA LEU A 313 17.10 -15.46 11.71
C LEU A 313 15.82 -14.97 12.42
N SER A 314 15.11 -14.02 11.81
CA SER A 314 13.86 -13.50 12.38
C SER A 314 12.75 -14.55 12.38
N ASN A 315 12.60 -15.33 11.31
CA ASN A 315 11.60 -16.39 11.25
C ASN A 315 11.93 -17.49 12.27
N LEU A 316 13.18 -17.96 12.33
CA LEU A 316 13.60 -18.96 13.31
C LEU A 316 13.41 -18.48 14.75
N ALA A 317 13.61 -17.19 15.03
CA ALA A 317 13.41 -16.62 16.37
C ALA A 317 11.95 -16.68 16.84
N LEU A 318 10.99 -16.73 15.93
CA LEU A 318 9.56 -16.85 16.24
C LEU A 318 9.11 -18.29 16.50
N TRP A 319 9.93 -19.28 16.15
CA TRP A 319 9.58 -20.68 16.29
C TRP A 319 9.81 -21.20 17.73
N PRO A 320 9.00 -22.18 18.18
CA PRO A 320 9.23 -22.86 19.44
C PRO A 320 10.65 -23.43 19.53
N GLY A 321 11.22 -23.47 20.74
CA GLY A 321 12.62 -23.86 20.97
C GLY A 321 13.00 -25.23 20.38
N GLU A 322 12.11 -26.21 20.48
CA GLU A 322 12.33 -27.55 19.94
C GLU A 322 12.44 -27.56 18.41
N ARG A 323 11.55 -26.87 17.71
CA ARG A 323 11.60 -26.74 16.26
C ARG A 323 12.85 -25.98 15.81
N ARG A 324 13.15 -24.86 16.49
CA ARG A 324 14.31 -24.03 16.21
C ARG A 324 15.62 -24.77 16.40
N ALA A 325 15.74 -25.61 17.42
CA ALA A 325 16.96 -26.35 17.76
C ALA A 325 17.42 -27.30 16.63
N ARG A 326 16.52 -27.67 15.73
CA ARG A 326 16.84 -28.48 14.57
C ARG A 326 17.62 -27.73 13.49
N PHE A 327 17.56 -26.40 13.49
CA PHE A 327 18.19 -25.55 12.48
C PHE A 327 19.52 -25.00 12.99
N VAL A 328 20.57 -25.16 12.18
CA VAL A 328 21.90 -24.61 12.43
C VAL A 328 22.22 -23.64 11.30
N THR A 329 22.47 -22.39 11.66
CA THR A 329 22.74 -21.31 10.68
C THR A 329 24.23 -21.20 10.43
N MET A 330 24.63 -21.22 9.16
CA MET A 330 26.02 -21.17 8.70
C MET A 330 26.30 -19.89 7.90
N GLU A 331 27.47 -19.31 8.08
CA GLU A 331 27.88 -18.19 7.22
C GLU A 331 28.20 -18.72 5.80
N PRO A 332 27.85 -17.98 4.73
CA PRO A 332 27.98 -18.46 3.35
C PRO A 332 29.40 -18.81 2.93
N ASP A 333 30.39 -18.12 3.51
CA ASP A 333 31.80 -18.24 3.13
C ASP A 333 32.56 -19.27 3.98
N SER A 334 31.89 -19.97 4.90
CA SER A 334 32.50 -21.04 5.70
C SER A 334 32.47 -22.38 4.96
N GLU A 335 33.40 -23.29 5.28
CA GLU A 335 33.37 -24.68 4.75
C GLU A 335 32.05 -25.37 5.06
N GLU A 336 31.52 -25.16 6.26
CA GLU A 336 30.22 -25.70 6.68
C GLU A 336 29.05 -25.05 5.91
N GLY A 337 29.20 -23.78 5.46
CA GLY A 337 28.24 -23.10 4.62
C GLY A 337 28.15 -23.69 3.21
N ALA A 338 29.21 -24.27 2.70
CA ALA A 338 29.22 -24.94 1.39
C ALA A 338 28.36 -26.22 1.40
N SER A 339 28.24 -26.89 2.56
CA SER A 339 27.41 -28.10 2.74
C SER A 339 25.98 -27.80 3.24
N ALA A 340 25.62 -26.52 3.40
CA ALA A 340 24.31 -26.08 3.91
C ALA A 340 23.30 -25.82 2.78
N TYR A 341 22.01 -26.01 3.08
CA TYR A 341 20.91 -25.57 2.20
C TYR A 341 20.91 -24.05 2.07
N ARG A 342 21.03 -23.55 0.85
CA ARG A 342 21.09 -22.13 0.58
C ARG A 342 19.68 -21.56 0.34
N ILE A 343 19.25 -20.67 1.21
CA ILE A 343 17.97 -19.96 1.09
C ILE A 343 18.20 -18.64 0.35
N LEU A 344 17.36 -18.35 -0.65
CA LEU A 344 17.43 -17.18 -1.50
C LEU A 344 16.04 -16.55 -1.62
N ASN A 345 15.88 -15.33 -1.07
CA ASN A 345 14.72 -14.49 -1.38
C ASN A 345 14.97 -13.79 -2.72
N THR A 346 14.10 -14.02 -3.72
CA THR A 346 14.29 -13.53 -5.09
C THR A 346 14.46 -12.02 -5.18
N SER A 347 13.64 -11.26 -4.46
CA SER A 347 13.71 -9.79 -4.46
C SER A 347 15.03 -9.28 -3.91
N TYR A 348 15.52 -9.87 -2.84
CA TYR A 348 16.76 -9.42 -2.18
C TYR A 348 18.01 -9.88 -2.90
N ALA A 349 17.99 -11.07 -3.49
CA ALA A 349 19.10 -11.54 -4.33
C ALA A 349 19.29 -10.60 -5.53
N VAL A 350 18.23 -10.30 -6.28
CA VAL A 350 18.30 -9.38 -7.42
C VAL A 350 18.74 -7.98 -6.99
N LEU A 351 18.26 -7.47 -5.86
CA LEU A 351 18.68 -6.18 -5.30
C LEU A 351 20.15 -6.15 -4.84
N ALA A 352 20.71 -7.31 -4.48
CA ALA A 352 22.12 -7.47 -4.13
C ALA A 352 23.02 -7.69 -5.36
N GLY A 353 22.43 -7.91 -6.54
CA GLY A 353 23.16 -8.25 -7.75
C GLY A 353 23.55 -9.73 -7.82
N GLU A 354 22.95 -10.56 -6.97
CA GLU A 354 23.17 -12.01 -6.99
C GLU A 354 22.38 -12.67 -8.12
N PRO A 355 22.95 -13.64 -8.83
CA PRO A 355 22.23 -14.39 -9.84
C PRO A 355 21.15 -15.27 -9.20
N LEU A 356 20.04 -15.44 -9.91
CA LEU A 356 19.05 -16.45 -9.53
C LEU A 356 19.61 -17.86 -9.85
N PRO A 357 19.22 -18.90 -9.08
CA PRO A 357 19.76 -20.24 -9.25
C PRO A 357 19.31 -20.86 -10.57
N ALA A 358 20.16 -21.70 -11.14
CA ALA A 358 19.79 -22.55 -12.27
C ALA A 358 18.79 -23.64 -11.82
N GLU A 359 17.98 -24.17 -12.74
CA GLU A 359 16.95 -25.18 -12.42
C GLU A 359 17.50 -26.43 -11.74
N ASN A 360 18.69 -26.87 -12.10
CA ASN A 360 19.38 -28.03 -11.51
C ASN A 360 19.92 -27.76 -10.07
N GLU A 361 19.92 -26.51 -9.63
CA GLU A 361 20.31 -26.13 -8.26
C GLU A 361 19.11 -26.02 -7.31
N ILE A 362 17.88 -26.01 -7.83
CA ILE A 362 16.68 -25.72 -7.06
C ILE A 362 16.11 -27.02 -6.47
N LEU A 363 16.00 -27.09 -5.13
CA LEU A 363 15.30 -28.13 -4.41
C LEU A 363 13.84 -27.79 -4.17
N TYR A 364 13.56 -26.52 -3.86
CA TYR A 364 12.23 -26.04 -3.57
C TYR A 364 12.04 -24.62 -4.07
N ARG A 365 10.83 -24.35 -4.56
CA ARG A 365 10.41 -23.04 -5.04
C ARG A 365 9.12 -22.63 -4.34
N ALA A 366 9.18 -21.60 -3.50
CA ALA A 366 7.97 -20.97 -3.02
C ALA A 366 7.46 -19.99 -4.10
N GLU A 367 6.21 -20.16 -4.51
CA GLU A 367 5.62 -19.38 -5.59
C GLU A 367 4.37 -18.63 -5.15
N SER A 368 4.17 -17.46 -5.75
CA SER A 368 2.94 -16.70 -5.65
C SER A 368 2.49 -16.25 -7.02
N TYR A 369 1.24 -16.53 -7.37
CA TYR A 369 0.67 -16.17 -8.67
C TYR A 369 1.55 -16.58 -9.88
N GLY A 370 2.27 -17.72 -9.77
CA GLY A 370 3.14 -18.24 -10.81
C GLY A 370 4.50 -17.54 -10.94
N SER A 371 4.94 -16.82 -9.91
CA SER A 371 6.28 -16.23 -9.84
C SER A 371 6.99 -16.66 -8.56
N ALA A 372 8.29 -16.93 -8.65
CA ALA A 372 9.07 -17.38 -7.51
C ALA A 372 9.32 -16.23 -6.51
N VAL A 373 9.07 -16.47 -5.24
CA VAL A 373 9.33 -15.54 -4.15
C VAL A 373 10.53 -15.94 -3.31
N CYS A 374 10.80 -17.26 -3.23
CA CYS A 374 11.94 -17.79 -2.49
C CYS A 374 12.38 -19.13 -3.10
N PHE A 375 13.67 -19.42 -3.05
CA PHE A 375 14.26 -20.71 -3.43
C PHE A 375 14.99 -21.34 -2.25
N ILE A 376 15.00 -22.69 -2.22
CA ILE A 376 15.99 -23.47 -1.53
C ILE A 376 16.86 -24.13 -2.60
N CYS A 377 18.14 -23.90 -2.51
CA CYS A 377 19.12 -24.51 -3.42
C CYS A 377 19.87 -25.65 -2.71
N VAL A 378 20.31 -26.63 -3.51
CA VAL A 378 21.22 -27.67 -3.05
C VAL A 378 22.50 -27.07 -2.47
N PRO A 379 23.16 -27.77 -1.53
CA PRO A 379 24.50 -27.42 -1.10
C PRO A 379 25.46 -27.32 -2.29
N LYS A 380 26.40 -26.38 -2.26
CA LYS A 380 27.37 -26.17 -3.35
C LYS A 380 28.21 -27.43 -3.65
N GLU A 381 28.51 -28.21 -2.63
CA GLU A 381 29.24 -29.47 -2.75
C GLU A 381 28.46 -30.56 -3.50
N ALA A 382 27.13 -30.48 -3.54
CA ALA A 382 26.28 -31.44 -4.25
C ALA A 382 26.11 -31.11 -5.74
N VAL A 383 26.50 -29.90 -6.15
CA VAL A 383 26.53 -29.46 -7.55
C VAL A 383 27.92 -29.75 -8.10
N GLN A 384 28.30 -31.03 -8.22
CA GLN A 384 29.48 -31.41 -9.01
C GLN A 384 29.06 -31.55 -10.48
N PRO A 385 29.94 -31.12 -11.41
CA PRO A 385 29.66 -31.10 -12.84
C PRO A 385 29.44 -32.51 -13.45
#